data_919db63d9404dd711eea1d6307a93955
#
_entry.id   919db63d9404dd711eea1d6307a93955
#
_cell.length_a   1.000
_cell.length_b   1.000
_cell.length_c   1.000
_cell.angle_alpha   90.00
_cell.angle_beta   90.00
_cell.angle_gamma   90.00
#
_symmetry.space_group_name_H-M   'P 1'
#
loop_
_entity.id
_entity.type
_entity.pdbx_description
1 polymer ?
#
loop_
_entity_poly.entity_id
_entity_poly.type
_entity_poly.pdbx_seq_one_letter_code
_entity_poly.pdbx_strand_id
1 'polypeptide(L)'
;MGKIVQTAGRNTLGEFAPEFAHFNDDVLFSENWNNQDIDVKTRSIITVVALMASGITDSSLRYHLQNAKNHGVTQKEIAAVITHAAFYAGWPKAWAVFNLAKEVWETGEGDLPYEELSLIHI
;
A
#
# COMPACT_ATOMS: atom_id res chain seq x y z
N MET A 1 -7.14 15.18 3.46
CA MET A 1 -7.29 14.06 2.54
C MET A 1 -8.70 13.49 2.64
N GLY A 2 -9.28 13.18 1.52
CA GLY A 2 -10.64 12.67 1.50
C GLY A 2 -10.73 11.23 2.00
N LYS A 3 -11.97 10.77 2.12
CA LYS A 3 -12.28 9.41 2.54
C LYS A 3 -11.76 8.41 1.50
N ILE A 4 -11.19 7.31 1.99
CA ILE A 4 -10.74 6.23 1.12
C ILE A 4 -11.93 5.42 0.63
N VAL A 5 -12.01 5.20 -0.67
CA VAL A 5 -13.04 4.39 -1.33
C VAL A 5 -12.34 3.40 -2.25
N GLN A 6 -12.72 2.14 -2.18
CA GLN A 6 -12.17 1.10 -3.02
C GLN A 6 -13.30 0.26 -3.60
N THR A 7 -13.22 -0.04 -4.91
CA THR A 7 -14.21 -0.85 -5.61
C THR A 7 -13.58 -2.03 -6.36
N ALA A 8 -12.26 -2.20 -6.26
CA ALA A 8 -11.56 -3.23 -7.01
C ALA A 8 -12.02 -4.64 -6.68
N GLY A 9 -12.42 -4.89 -5.41
CA GLY A 9 -12.93 -6.18 -5.03
C GLY A 9 -14.19 -6.52 -5.81
N ARG A 10 -15.16 -5.62 -5.81
CA ARG A 10 -16.42 -5.81 -6.56
C ARG A 10 -16.16 -5.93 -8.05
N ASN A 11 -15.30 -5.09 -8.59
CA ASN A 11 -15.05 -5.05 -10.03
C ASN A 11 -14.33 -6.31 -10.53
N THR A 12 -13.44 -6.88 -9.73
CA THR A 12 -12.62 -8.02 -10.13
C THR A 12 -13.19 -9.35 -9.66
N LEU A 13 -13.71 -9.40 -8.44
CA LEU A 13 -14.09 -10.64 -7.76
C LEU A 13 -15.56 -10.68 -7.33
N GLY A 14 -16.36 -9.66 -7.70
CA GLY A 14 -17.72 -9.55 -7.19
C GLY A 14 -18.60 -10.75 -7.49
N GLU A 15 -18.44 -11.38 -8.65
CA GLU A 15 -19.22 -12.56 -9.03
C GLU A 15 -18.57 -13.86 -8.55
N PHE A 16 -17.24 -13.92 -8.56
CA PHE A 16 -16.52 -15.13 -8.19
C PHE A 16 -16.44 -15.32 -6.67
N ALA A 17 -16.19 -14.24 -5.94
CA ALA A 17 -16.01 -14.28 -4.49
C ALA A 17 -16.67 -13.05 -3.84
N PRO A 18 -18.02 -13.01 -3.83
CA PRO A 18 -18.75 -11.81 -3.37
C PRO A 18 -18.50 -11.45 -1.93
N GLU A 19 -18.33 -12.41 -1.05
CA GLU A 19 -18.04 -12.12 0.35
C GLU A 19 -16.66 -11.51 0.52
N PHE A 20 -15.66 -12.06 -0.16
CA PHE A 20 -14.31 -11.50 -0.12
C PHE A 20 -14.31 -10.08 -0.69
N ALA A 21 -15.01 -9.85 -1.80
CA ALA A 21 -15.11 -8.53 -2.42
C ALA A 21 -15.73 -7.53 -1.45
N HIS A 22 -16.77 -7.94 -0.72
CA HIS A 22 -17.40 -7.10 0.29
C HIS A 22 -16.41 -6.75 1.40
N PHE A 23 -15.70 -7.73 1.94
CA PHE A 23 -14.71 -7.46 2.99
C PHE A 23 -13.60 -6.56 2.50
N ASN A 24 -13.14 -6.76 1.28
CA ASN A 24 -12.09 -5.93 0.71
C ASN A 24 -12.55 -4.47 0.59
N ASP A 25 -13.70 -4.24 -0.05
CA ASP A 25 -14.14 -2.89 -0.38
C ASP A 25 -14.78 -2.16 0.79
N ASP A 26 -15.67 -2.85 1.51
CA ASP A 26 -16.52 -2.19 2.51
C ASP A 26 -15.96 -2.26 3.92
N VAL A 27 -15.20 -3.29 4.24
CA VAL A 27 -14.65 -3.46 5.59
C VAL A 27 -13.19 -3.00 5.64
N LEU A 28 -12.31 -3.62 4.86
CA LEU A 28 -10.89 -3.27 4.90
C LEU A 28 -10.67 -1.82 4.47
N PHE A 29 -11.08 -1.48 3.27
CA PHE A 29 -10.76 -0.15 2.74
C PHE A 29 -11.73 0.94 3.19
N SER A 30 -13.01 0.64 3.39
CA SER A 30 -13.96 1.67 3.81
C SER A 30 -13.94 1.89 5.32
N GLU A 31 -14.14 0.85 6.10
CA GLU A 31 -14.20 0.99 7.55
C GLU A 31 -12.82 1.09 8.19
N ASN A 32 -11.92 0.15 7.89
CA ASN A 32 -10.63 0.11 8.57
C ASN A 32 -9.70 1.25 8.16
N TRP A 33 -9.50 1.45 6.86
CA TRP A 33 -8.59 2.50 6.40
C TRP A 33 -9.06 3.90 6.75
N ASN A 34 -10.36 4.11 6.94
CA ASN A 34 -10.93 5.41 7.31
C ASN A 34 -11.09 5.59 8.81
N ASN A 35 -10.73 4.61 9.61
CA ASN A 35 -10.77 4.72 11.06
C ASN A 35 -9.73 5.74 11.53
N GLN A 36 -10.16 6.70 12.35
CA GLN A 36 -9.33 7.85 12.74
C GLN A 36 -8.45 7.61 13.98
N ASP A 37 -8.43 6.40 14.52
CA ASP A 37 -7.60 6.10 15.69
C ASP A 37 -6.10 6.21 15.36
N ILE A 38 -5.72 5.87 14.12
CA ILE A 38 -4.41 6.20 13.57
C ILE A 38 -4.62 6.79 12.19
N ASP A 39 -3.74 7.71 11.79
CA ASP A 39 -3.92 8.40 10.52
C ASP A 39 -3.55 7.51 9.32
N VAL A 40 -3.96 7.96 8.13
CA VAL A 40 -3.78 7.18 6.91
C VAL A 40 -2.31 7.08 6.51
N LYS A 41 -1.51 8.07 6.83
CA LYS A 41 -0.07 8.03 6.57
C LYS A 41 0.58 6.90 7.38
N THR A 42 0.24 6.80 8.65
CA THR A 42 0.73 5.75 9.55
C THR A 42 0.25 4.38 9.08
N ARG A 43 -1.02 4.26 8.68
CA ARG A 43 -1.54 3.00 8.14
C ARG A 43 -0.77 2.55 6.91
N SER A 44 -0.42 3.48 6.03
CA SER A 44 0.37 3.18 4.84
C SER A 44 1.74 2.62 5.19
N ILE A 45 2.41 3.22 6.17
CA ILE A 45 3.73 2.76 6.63
C ILE A 45 3.63 1.36 7.23
N ILE A 46 2.63 1.12 8.09
CA ILE A 46 2.41 -0.19 8.71
C ILE A 46 2.21 -1.25 7.63
N THR A 47 1.40 -0.94 6.62
CA THR A 47 1.10 -1.87 5.53
C THR A 47 2.35 -2.24 4.75
N VAL A 48 3.17 -1.24 4.39
CA VAL A 48 4.43 -1.48 3.68
C VAL A 48 5.36 -2.39 4.49
N VAL A 49 5.52 -2.08 5.77
CA VAL A 49 6.39 -2.88 6.65
C VAL A 49 5.87 -4.31 6.80
N ALA A 50 4.56 -4.47 6.97
CA ALA A 50 3.94 -5.79 7.10
C ALA A 50 4.17 -6.64 5.85
N LEU A 51 3.98 -6.06 4.66
CA LEU A 51 4.20 -6.77 3.39
C LEU A 51 5.66 -7.14 3.22
N MET A 52 6.57 -6.19 3.48
CA MET A 52 8.00 -6.42 3.42
C MET A 52 8.40 -7.59 4.33
N ALA A 53 7.98 -7.55 5.58
CA ALA A 53 8.33 -8.57 6.57
C ALA A 53 7.78 -9.94 6.18
N SER A 54 6.62 -9.97 5.52
CA SER A 54 6.00 -11.20 5.04
C SER A 54 6.60 -11.71 3.72
N GLY A 55 7.53 -10.98 3.13
CA GLY A 55 8.17 -11.36 1.88
C GLY A 55 7.33 -11.09 0.63
N ILE A 56 6.31 -10.26 0.75
CA ILE A 56 5.47 -9.87 -0.39
C ILE A 56 6.10 -8.64 -1.04
N THR A 57 6.77 -8.86 -2.17
CA THR A 57 7.54 -7.82 -2.85
C THR A 57 7.15 -7.68 -4.33
N ASP A 58 5.90 -7.99 -4.63
CA ASP A 58 5.35 -7.92 -5.98
C ASP A 58 4.54 -6.63 -6.19
N SER A 59 3.60 -6.67 -7.13
CA SER A 59 2.76 -5.52 -7.44
C SER A 59 1.90 -5.06 -6.26
N SER A 60 1.57 -5.96 -5.33
CA SER A 60 0.82 -5.58 -4.13
C SER A 60 1.63 -4.61 -3.28
N LEU A 61 2.92 -4.88 -3.09
CA LEU A 61 3.79 -3.96 -2.35
C LEU A 61 3.94 -2.64 -3.11
N ARG A 62 4.14 -2.71 -4.42
CA ARG A 62 4.27 -1.49 -5.23
C ARG A 62 3.04 -0.60 -5.08
N TYR A 63 1.85 -1.19 -5.11
CA TYR A 63 0.60 -0.47 -4.90
C TYR A 63 0.59 0.26 -3.56
N HIS A 64 0.99 -0.42 -2.50
CA HIS A 64 1.00 0.18 -1.16
C HIS A 64 2.12 1.21 -0.97
N LEU A 65 3.25 1.06 -1.66
CA LEU A 65 4.28 2.11 -1.68
C LEU A 65 3.74 3.37 -2.36
N GLN A 66 3.00 3.21 -3.45
CA GLN A 66 2.37 4.33 -4.12
C GLN A 66 1.35 5.01 -3.22
N ASN A 67 0.55 4.23 -2.50
CA ASN A 67 -0.39 4.77 -1.52
C ASN A 67 0.33 5.55 -0.42
N ALA A 68 1.46 5.03 0.05
CA ALA A 68 2.24 5.70 1.08
C ALA A 68 2.69 7.07 0.58
N LYS A 69 3.19 7.14 -0.65
CA LYS A 69 3.56 8.41 -1.26
C LYS A 69 2.37 9.36 -1.36
N ASN A 70 1.23 8.85 -1.83
CA ASN A 70 0.01 9.66 -1.97
C ASN A 70 -0.51 10.15 -0.62
N HIS A 71 -0.26 9.42 0.44
CA HIS A 71 -0.69 9.77 1.80
C HIS A 71 0.35 10.61 2.56
N GLY A 72 1.36 11.12 1.86
CA GLY A 72 2.28 12.09 2.42
C GLY A 72 3.59 11.52 2.97
N VAL A 73 3.88 10.25 2.74
CA VAL A 73 5.17 9.68 3.14
C VAL A 73 6.23 10.18 2.17
N THR A 74 7.23 10.87 2.67
CA THR A 74 8.32 11.42 1.85
C THR A 74 9.34 10.34 1.51
N GLN A 75 10.17 10.62 0.48
CA GLN A 75 11.27 9.73 0.13
C GLN A 75 12.19 9.49 1.33
N LYS A 76 12.51 10.55 2.07
CA LYS A 76 13.38 10.45 3.23
C LYS A 76 12.76 9.59 4.32
N GLU A 77 11.47 9.73 4.54
CA GLU A 77 10.75 8.94 5.54
C GLU A 77 10.70 7.47 5.15
N ILE A 78 10.33 7.17 3.90
CA ILE A 78 10.24 5.77 3.49
C ILE A 78 11.60 5.08 3.51
N ALA A 79 12.67 5.80 3.16
CA ALA A 79 14.02 5.26 3.25
C ALA A 79 14.37 4.90 4.70
N ALA A 80 14.03 5.76 5.65
CA ALA A 80 14.29 5.50 7.06
C ALA A 80 13.47 4.32 7.57
N VAL A 81 12.20 4.24 7.16
CA VAL A 81 11.30 3.14 7.54
C VAL A 81 11.83 1.80 7.06
N ILE A 82 12.17 1.70 5.77
CA ILE A 82 12.67 0.45 5.19
C ILE A 82 14.01 0.07 5.82
N THR A 83 14.89 1.03 6.04
CA THR A 83 16.19 0.78 6.67
C THR A 83 16.01 0.23 8.08
N HIS A 84 15.15 0.83 8.88
CA HIS A 84 14.87 0.33 10.21
C HIS A 84 14.31 -1.10 10.17
N ALA A 85 13.31 -1.31 9.32
CA ALA A 85 12.67 -2.61 9.20
C ALA A 85 13.64 -3.70 8.72
N ALA A 86 14.67 -3.32 7.93
CA ALA A 86 15.65 -4.27 7.41
C ALA A 86 16.38 -5.03 8.52
N PHE A 87 16.64 -4.37 9.65
CA PHE A 87 17.32 -5.00 10.78
C PHE A 87 16.48 -6.09 11.44
N TYR A 88 15.18 -6.03 11.30
CA TYR A 88 14.26 -6.98 11.92
C TYR A 88 13.68 -8.00 10.95
N ALA A 89 13.47 -7.60 9.70
CA ALA A 89 12.82 -8.45 8.70
C ALA A 89 13.79 -9.13 7.74
N GLY A 90 15.01 -8.59 7.61
CA GLY A 90 16.03 -9.16 6.73
C GLY A 90 16.45 -8.20 5.62
N TRP A 91 17.76 -8.15 5.40
CA TRP A 91 18.38 -7.23 4.45
C TRP A 91 17.97 -7.47 3.00
N PRO A 92 17.89 -8.73 2.53
CA PRO A 92 17.46 -8.97 1.14
C PRO A 92 16.03 -8.50 0.86
N LYS A 93 15.15 -8.60 1.83
CA LYS A 93 13.78 -8.08 1.67
C LYS A 93 13.80 -6.57 1.51
N ALA A 94 14.64 -5.88 2.28
CA ALA A 94 14.79 -4.44 2.16
C ALA A 94 15.29 -4.03 0.77
N TRP A 95 16.23 -4.76 0.20
CA TRP A 95 16.71 -4.52 -1.16
C TRP A 95 15.58 -4.57 -2.17
N ALA A 96 14.73 -5.60 -2.08
CA ALA A 96 13.59 -5.74 -2.99
C ALA A 96 12.62 -4.56 -2.85
N VAL A 97 12.34 -4.16 -1.61
CA VAL A 97 11.44 -3.03 -1.35
C VAL A 97 12.04 -1.72 -1.85
N PHE A 98 13.34 -1.49 -1.64
CA PHE A 98 13.99 -0.27 -2.12
C PHE A 98 13.98 -0.16 -3.63
N ASN A 99 14.13 -1.27 -4.34
CA ASN A 99 14.06 -1.25 -5.80
C ASN A 99 12.70 -0.74 -6.28
N LEU A 100 11.63 -1.16 -5.63
CA LEU A 100 10.28 -0.69 -5.94
C LEU A 100 10.06 0.75 -5.46
N ALA A 101 10.50 1.07 -4.25
CA ALA A 101 10.32 2.41 -3.69
C ALA A 101 11.05 3.47 -4.53
N LYS A 102 12.23 3.14 -5.02
CA LYS A 102 12.97 4.05 -5.88
C LYS A 102 12.16 4.42 -7.12
N GLU A 103 11.56 3.43 -7.77
CA GLU A 103 10.71 3.69 -8.93
C GLU A 103 9.55 4.61 -8.57
N VAL A 104 8.86 4.31 -7.47
CA VAL A 104 7.68 5.07 -7.07
C VAL A 104 8.01 6.54 -6.79
N TRP A 105 9.10 6.82 -6.04
CA TRP A 105 9.41 8.20 -5.66
C TRP A 105 10.19 8.97 -6.70
N GLU A 106 10.89 8.31 -7.61
CA GLU A 106 11.69 8.99 -8.63
C GLU A 106 11.03 9.17 -9.98
N THR A 107 10.12 8.27 -10.36
CA THR A 107 9.56 8.26 -11.73
C THR A 107 8.32 9.08 -11.92
N GLY A 108 7.72 9.60 -10.87
CA GLY A 108 6.49 10.36 -10.97
C GLY A 108 5.22 9.54 -11.14
N GLU A 109 5.30 8.22 -11.11
CA GLU A 109 4.11 7.35 -11.19
C GLU A 109 3.14 7.60 -10.04
N GLY A 110 3.61 8.30 -9.00
CA GLY A 110 2.82 8.68 -7.85
C GLY A 110 1.67 9.62 -8.12
N ASP A 111 1.62 10.17 -9.32
CA ASP A 111 0.57 11.12 -9.67
C ASP A 111 -0.69 10.45 -10.18
N LEU A 112 -0.68 9.12 -10.33
CA LEU A 112 -1.87 8.38 -10.75
C LEU A 112 -2.93 8.40 -9.66
N PRO A 113 -4.21 8.53 -10.03
CA PRO A 113 -5.29 8.43 -9.07
C PRO A 113 -5.27 7.10 -8.33
N TYR A 114 -5.64 7.14 -7.07
CA TYR A 114 -5.70 5.95 -6.22
C TYR A 114 -6.49 4.81 -6.87
N GLU A 115 -7.64 5.14 -7.44
CA GLU A 115 -8.52 4.15 -8.06
C GLU A 115 -7.88 3.45 -9.25
N GLU A 116 -7.14 4.18 -10.08
CA GLU A 116 -6.45 3.59 -11.22
C GLU A 116 -5.38 2.62 -10.77
N LEU A 117 -4.65 2.97 -9.72
CA LEU A 117 -3.62 2.10 -9.17
C LEU A 117 -4.23 0.82 -8.61
N SER A 118 -5.37 0.91 -7.93
CA SER A 118 -6.00 -0.25 -7.32
C SER A 118 -6.49 -1.24 -8.37
N LEU A 119 -6.94 -0.78 -9.53
CA LEU A 119 -7.39 -1.65 -10.61
C LEU A 119 -6.25 -2.44 -11.25
N ILE A 120 -5.03 -1.92 -11.15
CA ILE A 120 -3.85 -2.54 -11.76
C ILE A 120 -3.12 -3.46 -10.81
N HIS A 121 -3.06 -3.12 -9.54
CA HIS A 121 -2.13 -3.72 -8.58
C HIS A 121 -2.75 -4.48 -7.43
N ILE A 122 -4.04 -4.58 -7.38
CA ILE A 122 -4.70 -5.30 -6.30
C ILE A 122 -4.68 -6.82 -6.47
#